data_90d11d0348670cd0d9854135208ccde8
#
_entry.id   90d11d0348670cd0d9854135208ccde8
#
_cell.length_a   1.000
_cell.length_b   1.000
_cell.length_c   1.000
_cell.angle_alpha   90.00
_cell.angle_beta   90.00
_cell.angle_gamma   90.00
#
_symmetry.space_group_name_H-M   'P 1'
#
loop_
_entity.id
_entity.type
_entity.pdbx_description
1 polymer ?
#
loop_
_entity_poly.entity_id
_entity_poly.type
_entity_poly.pdbx_seq_one_letter_code
_entity_poly.pdbx_strand_id
1 'polypeptide(L)'
;MLESPRERLAEARLYLLCESIDQRRLVAALRGGVDIVELLDSGQSDAQLLDSAAVLRVACERHGALFMLNNRPELVAEAGADGVHIDRAGMDVERARATLGNDKLLGTSAHSPQEIDAAQPLPLDYISVGPVHATPTRPDSAPVGHALITYASRRSKLPFFAVGGIEPHNAGAVAAAGAQRIAVVRAITESSDPERSAAVLKAEITAPADFLERYRARTEAQNAAARARLEPLGPDERPWPLQVSVAVAALAALINLVAYAAGAKLQGSKLSISELVSFVVVMLILAAGMWRRSAAAVLLFMALLAIIVVLFSLFLIEASNLLGVIVPLLFIGGAGFLFWKLVRVLGRIQAPQSR
;
A
#
# COMPACT_ATOMS: atom_id res chain seq x y z
N MET A 1 -33.48 -24.30 -9.78
CA MET A 1 -32.23 -24.51 -10.57
C MET A 1 -31.08 -24.03 -9.72
N LEU A 2 -30.00 -24.78 -9.61
CA LEU A 2 -28.79 -24.26 -8.96
C LEU A 2 -28.23 -23.14 -9.83
N GLU A 3 -27.94 -21.97 -9.26
CA GLU A 3 -27.32 -20.85 -9.97
C GLU A 3 -25.97 -21.27 -10.54
N SER A 4 -25.65 -20.82 -11.75
CA SER A 4 -24.36 -21.09 -12.38
C SER A 4 -23.22 -20.41 -11.59
N PRO A 5 -21.97 -20.88 -11.69
CA PRO A 5 -20.83 -20.20 -11.04
C PRO A 5 -20.71 -18.72 -11.45
N ARG A 6 -21.10 -18.33 -12.68
CA ARG A 6 -21.10 -16.94 -13.15
C ARG A 6 -22.16 -16.09 -12.50
N GLU A 7 -23.37 -16.61 -12.31
CA GLU A 7 -24.42 -15.91 -11.58
C GLU A 7 -24.01 -15.65 -10.13
N ARG A 8 -23.46 -16.65 -9.45
CA ARG A 8 -22.91 -16.52 -8.09
C ARG A 8 -21.74 -15.53 -8.02
N LEU A 9 -20.85 -15.51 -9.02
CA LEU A 9 -19.76 -14.52 -9.12
C LEU A 9 -20.30 -13.09 -9.25
N ALA A 10 -21.39 -12.88 -9.98
CA ALA A 10 -21.99 -11.55 -10.13
C ALA A 10 -22.47 -10.97 -8.80
N GLU A 11 -22.97 -11.81 -7.90
CA GLU A 11 -23.44 -11.42 -6.58
C GLU A 11 -22.33 -11.38 -5.53
N ALA A 12 -21.18 -12.04 -5.78
CA ALA A 12 -20.10 -12.13 -4.82
C ALA A 12 -19.48 -10.75 -4.50
N ARG A 13 -19.18 -10.51 -3.24
CA ARG A 13 -18.60 -9.25 -2.71
C ARG A 13 -17.33 -9.48 -1.90
N LEU A 14 -17.25 -10.57 -1.15
CA LEU A 14 -16.16 -10.87 -0.24
C LEU A 14 -15.46 -12.18 -0.63
N TYR A 15 -14.18 -12.10 -0.97
CA TYR A 15 -13.34 -13.19 -1.40
C TYR A 15 -12.26 -13.47 -0.35
N LEU A 16 -12.18 -14.69 0.14
CA LEU A 16 -11.15 -15.15 1.07
C LEU A 16 -10.10 -15.96 0.33
N LEU A 17 -8.83 -15.55 0.41
CA LEU A 17 -7.68 -16.33 -0.04
C LEU A 17 -7.01 -16.96 1.18
N CYS A 18 -6.67 -18.24 1.12
CA CYS A 18 -5.97 -18.95 2.20
C CYS A 18 -5.07 -20.06 1.64
N GLU A 19 -3.91 -20.27 2.26
CA GLU A 19 -3.03 -21.44 2.00
C GLU A 19 -3.55 -22.66 2.77
N SER A 20 -3.98 -22.42 3.99
CA SER A 20 -4.63 -23.37 4.88
C SER A 20 -5.49 -22.61 5.88
N ILE A 21 -6.56 -23.19 6.30
CA ILE A 21 -7.44 -22.60 7.32
C ILE A 21 -8.08 -23.72 8.16
N ASP A 22 -8.08 -23.56 9.47
CA ASP A 22 -8.82 -24.45 10.34
C ASP A 22 -10.31 -24.47 9.96
N GLN A 23 -10.91 -25.65 9.93
CA GLN A 23 -12.29 -25.84 9.47
C GLN A 23 -13.30 -25.00 10.25
N ARG A 24 -13.10 -24.81 11.57
CA ARG A 24 -14.02 -23.99 12.40
C ARG A 24 -13.91 -22.52 11.99
N ARG A 25 -12.70 -22.04 11.72
CA ARG A 25 -12.45 -20.68 11.26
C ARG A 25 -13.03 -20.44 9.87
N LEU A 26 -12.89 -21.40 8.96
CA LEU A 26 -13.51 -21.35 7.63
C LEU A 26 -15.03 -21.26 7.73
N VAL A 27 -15.66 -22.12 8.52
CA VAL A 27 -17.12 -22.10 8.72
C VAL A 27 -17.57 -20.78 9.35
N ALA A 28 -16.82 -20.24 10.30
CA ALA A 28 -17.10 -18.93 10.89
C ALA A 28 -17.00 -17.81 9.83
N ALA A 29 -15.96 -17.80 8.99
CA ALA A 29 -15.83 -16.84 7.89
C ALA A 29 -16.99 -16.92 6.89
N LEU A 30 -17.40 -18.14 6.51
CA LEU A 30 -18.52 -18.37 5.61
C LEU A 30 -19.85 -17.90 6.21
N ARG A 31 -20.09 -18.10 7.51
CA ARG A 31 -21.25 -17.55 8.22
C ARG A 31 -21.23 -16.02 8.26
N GLY A 32 -20.04 -15.42 8.34
CA GLY A 32 -19.84 -13.98 8.27
C GLY A 32 -20.06 -13.39 6.87
N GLY A 33 -20.29 -14.26 5.86
CA GLY A 33 -20.70 -13.83 4.52
C GLY A 33 -19.58 -13.84 3.49
N VAL A 34 -18.54 -14.65 3.65
CA VAL A 34 -17.57 -14.94 2.57
C VAL A 34 -18.30 -15.61 1.40
N ASP A 35 -18.15 -15.07 0.21
CA ASP A 35 -18.81 -15.54 -1.01
C ASP A 35 -17.92 -16.46 -1.85
N ILE A 36 -16.61 -16.26 -1.80
CA ILE A 36 -15.61 -17.04 -2.55
C ILE A 36 -14.48 -17.42 -1.61
N VAL A 37 -14.03 -18.67 -1.70
CA VAL A 37 -12.82 -19.15 -1.01
C VAL A 37 -11.83 -19.67 -2.06
N GLU A 38 -10.60 -19.19 -2.04
CA GLU A 38 -9.50 -19.64 -2.89
C GLU A 38 -8.45 -20.37 -2.06
N LEU A 39 -8.14 -21.59 -2.47
CA LEU A 39 -7.01 -22.34 -1.96
C LEU A 39 -5.75 -21.95 -2.73
N LEU A 40 -4.83 -21.24 -2.06
CA LEU A 40 -3.56 -20.82 -2.63
C LEU A 40 -2.62 -22.04 -2.77
N ASP A 41 -1.92 -22.12 -3.91
CA ASP A 41 -0.85 -23.09 -4.13
C ASP A 41 0.44 -22.59 -3.47
N SER A 42 0.82 -23.22 -2.36
CA SER A 42 2.06 -22.94 -1.61
C SER A 42 3.18 -23.94 -1.93
N GLY A 43 3.15 -24.57 -3.11
CA GLY A 43 4.13 -25.57 -3.53
C GLY A 43 3.84 -26.98 -3.01
N GLN A 44 2.60 -27.26 -2.65
CA GLN A 44 2.14 -28.59 -2.23
C GLN A 44 2.12 -29.57 -3.41
N SER A 45 2.24 -30.87 -3.11
CA SER A 45 1.96 -31.92 -4.10
C SER A 45 0.47 -31.91 -4.48
N ASP A 46 0.15 -32.45 -5.68
CA ASP A 46 -1.22 -32.58 -6.16
C ASP A 46 -2.14 -33.27 -5.14
N ALA A 47 -1.65 -34.38 -4.55
CA ALA A 47 -2.40 -35.13 -3.54
C ALA A 47 -2.71 -34.27 -2.30
N GLN A 48 -1.73 -33.53 -1.78
CA GLN A 48 -1.94 -32.63 -0.61
C GLN A 48 -2.90 -31.49 -0.93
N LEU A 49 -2.79 -30.91 -2.13
CA LEU A 49 -3.71 -29.87 -2.58
C LEU A 49 -5.15 -30.41 -2.68
N LEU A 50 -5.33 -31.60 -3.26
CA LEU A 50 -6.63 -32.25 -3.41
C LEU A 50 -7.27 -32.63 -2.05
N ASP A 51 -6.45 -33.11 -1.10
CA ASP A 51 -6.93 -33.36 0.28
C ASP A 51 -7.43 -32.08 0.95
N SER A 52 -6.67 -31.00 0.83
CA SER A 52 -7.08 -29.67 1.34
C SER A 52 -8.33 -29.17 0.62
N ALA A 53 -8.37 -29.31 -0.71
CA ALA A 53 -9.50 -28.89 -1.53
C ALA A 53 -10.79 -29.60 -1.15
N ALA A 54 -10.75 -30.90 -0.83
CA ALA A 54 -11.94 -31.65 -0.43
C ALA A 54 -12.63 -31.08 0.82
N VAL A 55 -11.84 -30.61 1.79
CA VAL A 55 -12.37 -29.99 3.02
C VAL A 55 -13.01 -28.64 2.71
N LEU A 56 -12.33 -27.78 1.93
CA LEU A 56 -12.82 -26.45 1.58
C LEU A 56 -14.09 -26.55 0.71
N ARG A 57 -14.10 -27.44 -0.27
CA ARG A 57 -15.24 -27.68 -1.17
C ARG A 57 -16.51 -27.98 -0.39
N VAL A 58 -16.45 -28.95 0.52
CA VAL A 58 -17.63 -29.36 1.33
C VAL A 58 -18.15 -28.17 2.17
N ALA A 59 -17.25 -27.38 2.75
CA ALA A 59 -17.64 -26.20 3.52
C ALA A 59 -18.30 -25.14 2.62
N CYS A 60 -17.71 -24.85 1.46
CA CYS A 60 -18.23 -23.88 0.49
C CYS A 60 -19.61 -24.30 -0.03
N GLU A 61 -19.79 -25.55 -0.44
CA GLU A 61 -21.08 -26.09 -0.91
C GLU A 61 -22.20 -25.92 0.13
N ARG A 62 -21.91 -26.21 1.41
CA ARG A 62 -22.89 -26.07 2.50
C ARG A 62 -23.33 -24.64 2.76
N HIS A 63 -22.49 -23.68 2.46
CA HIS A 63 -22.73 -22.26 2.68
C HIS A 63 -23.04 -21.47 1.40
N GLY A 64 -23.11 -22.14 0.25
CA GLY A 64 -23.37 -21.50 -1.02
C GLY A 64 -22.20 -20.63 -1.54
N ALA A 65 -20.99 -20.77 -1.00
CA ALA A 65 -19.82 -20.05 -1.46
C ALA A 65 -19.14 -20.74 -2.65
N LEU A 66 -18.53 -19.96 -3.56
CA LEU A 66 -17.69 -20.46 -4.64
C LEU A 66 -16.37 -20.97 -4.07
N PHE A 67 -15.89 -22.10 -4.63
CA PHE A 67 -14.58 -22.64 -4.31
C PHE A 67 -13.64 -22.53 -5.51
N MET A 68 -12.50 -21.86 -5.34
CA MET A 68 -11.50 -21.61 -6.38
C MET A 68 -10.17 -22.24 -6.02
N LEU A 69 -9.43 -22.70 -7.03
CA LEU A 69 -8.01 -23.04 -6.89
C LEU A 69 -7.12 -21.89 -7.35
N ASN A 70 -5.86 -21.91 -6.92
CA ASN A 70 -4.82 -21.00 -7.39
C ASN A 70 -3.84 -21.73 -8.31
N ASN A 71 -3.56 -21.18 -9.50
CA ASN A 71 -2.52 -21.62 -10.46
C ASN A 71 -2.54 -23.09 -10.94
N ARG A 72 -3.60 -23.85 -10.67
CA ARG A 72 -3.70 -25.28 -11.00
C ARG A 72 -4.96 -25.61 -11.81
N PRO A 73 -5.10 -25.09 -13.06
CA PRO A 73 -6.29 -25.31 -13.88
C PRO A 73 -6.55 -26.78 -14.19
N GLU A 74 -5.51 -27.61 -14.28
CA GLU A 74 -5.60 -29.04 -14.52
C GLU A 74 -6.26 -29.82 -13.39
N LEU A 75 -6.21 -29.33 -12.16
CA LEU A 75 -6.78 -29.98 -10.98
C LEU A 75 -8.20 -29.52 -10.65
N VAL A 76 -8.73 -28.49 -11.32
CA VAL A 76 -10.05 -27.91 -11.02
C VAL A 76 -11.18 -28.94 -11.08
N ALA A 77 -11.16 -29.82 -12.07
CA ALA A 77 -12.19 -30.84 -12.24
C ALA A 77 -12.10 -31.91 -11.11
N GLU A 78 -10.92 -32.38 -10.78
CA GLU A 78 -10.67 -33.39 -9.74
C GLU A 78 -10.96 -32.84 -8.34
N ALA A 79 -10.55 -31.58 -8.07
CA ALA A 79 -10.84 -30.89 -6.81
C ALA A 79 -12.33 -30.56 -6.66
N GLY A 80 -13.13 -30.63 -7.73
CA GLY A 80 -14.52 -30.18 -7.73
C GLY A 80 -14.66 -28.67 -7.53
N ALA A 81 -13.63 -27.89 -7.93
CA ALA A 81 -13.66 -26.44 -7.78
C ALA A 81 -14.55 -25.78 -8.85
N ASP A 82 -15.08 -24.60 -8.53
CA ASP A 82 -15.90 -23.76 -9.42
C ASP A 82 -15.02 -23.04 -10.47
N GLY A 83 -13.69 -22.94 -10.25
CA GLY A 83 -12.77 -22.30 -11.16
C GLY A 83 -11.36 -22.18 -10.61
N VAL A 84 -10.54 -21.36 -11.27
CA VAL A 84 -9.15 -21.07 -10.91
C VAL A 84 -8.84 -19.59 -11.04
N HIS A 85 -7.99 -19.11 -10.15
CA HIS A 85 -7.29 -17.84 -10.29
C HIS A 85 -5.85 -18.11 -10.72
N ILE A 86 -5.38 -17.48 -11.79
CA ILE A 86 -4.02 -17.63 -12.29
C ILE A 86 -3.21 -16.36 -12.10
N ASP A 87 -1.95 -16.48 -11.67
CA ASP A 87 -1.00 -15.38 -11.67
C ASP A 87 -0.47 -15.18 -13.09
N ARG A 88 -0.57 -13.95 -13.61
CA ARG A 88 -0.22 -13.62 -14.99
C ARG A 88 1.25 -13.89 -15.34
N ALA A 89 2.13 -13.89 -14.36
CA ALA A 89 3.56 -14.14 -14.58
C ALA A 89 3.89 -15.60 -14.95
N GLY A 90 2.97 -16.55 -14.67
CA GLY A 90 3.26 -18.00 -14.80
C GLY A 90 2.44 -18.75 -15.81
N MET A 91 1.29 -18.23 -16.30
CA MET A 91 0.39 -19.04 -17.14
C MET A 91 -0.33 -18.20 -18.21
N ASP A 92 -0.43 -18.77 -19.42
CA ASP A 92 -1.22 -18.23 -20.52
C ASP A 92 -2.72 -18.40 -20.24
N VAL A 93 -3.47 -17.29 -20.26
CA VAL A 93 -4.91 -17.25 -20.02
C VAL A 93 -5.68 -18.12 -21.02
N GLU A 94 -5.31 -18.10 -22.31
CA GLU A 94 -5.98 -18.87 -23.36
C GLU A 94 -5.78 -20.37 -23.13
N ARG A 95 -4.57 -20.78 -22.74
CA ARG A 95 -4.28 -22.16 -22.40
C ARG A 95 -5.03 -22.61 -21.15
N ALA A 96 -5.10 -21.77 -20.12
CA ALA A 96 -5.88 -22.08 -18.91
C ALA A 96 -7.36 -22.23 -19.24
N ARG A 97 -7.93 -21.34 -20.08
CA ARG A 97 -9.32 -21.44 -20.54
C ARG A 97 -9.57 -22.72 -21.35
N ALA A 98 -8.65 -23.10 -22.23
CA ALA A 98 -8.74 -24.35 -22.99
C ALA A 98 -8.75 -25.59 -22.07
N THR A 99 -8.00 -25.58 -21.00
CA THR A 99 -7.98 -26.66 -20.00
C THR A 99 -9.26 -26.72 -19.17
N LEU A 100 -9.80 -25.56 -18.76
CA LEU A 100 -10.99 -25.46 -17.91
C LEU A 100 -12.31 -25.72 -18.63
N GLY A 101 -12.35 -25.44 -19.94
CA GLY A 101 -13.62 -25.32 -20.68
C GLY A 101 -14.37 -24.04 -20.32
N ASN A 102 -15.64 -23.94 -20.78
CA ASN A 102 -16.43 -22.72 -20.63
C ASN A 102 -17.28 -22.67 -19.36
N ASP A 103 -17.43 -23.75 -18.64
CA ASP A 103 -18.34 -23.83 -17.49
C ASP A 103 -17.68 -23.40 -16.16
N LYS A 104 -16.36 -23.35 -16.13
CA LYS A 104 -15.58 -22.98 -14.96
C LYS A 104 -15.13 -21.52 -15.00
N LEU A 105 -14.98 -20.93 -13.82
CA LEU A 105 -14.51 -19.55 -13.67
C LEU A 105 -12.99 -19.44 -13.86
N LEU A 106 -12.55 -18.38 -14.51
CA LEU A 106 -11.14 -18.04 -14.71
C LEU A 106 -10.90 -16.59 -14.32
N GLY A 107 -10.02 -16.37 -13.35
CA GLY A 107 -9.57 -15.04 -12.94
C GLY A 107 -8.08 -14.86 -13.09
N THR A 108 -7.61 -13.60 -13.13
CA THR A 108 -6.19 -13.24 -13.10
C THR A 108 -5.97 -11.94 -12.32
N SER A 109 -4.70 -11.66 -11.99
CA SER A 109 -4.29 -10.43 -11.29
C SER A 109 -3.92 -9.31 -12.26
N ALA A 110 -4.15 -8.05 -11.85
CA ALA A 110 -3.71 -6.84 -12.54
C ALA A 110 -3.16 -5.82 -11.54
N HIS A 111 -1.96 -5.30 -11.79
CA HIS A 111 -1.21 -4.43 -10.90
C HIS A 111 -0.97 -3.03 -11.49
N SER A 112 -1.44 -2.77 -12.70
CA SER A 112 -1.28 -1.50 -13.40
C SER A 112 -2.48 -1.20 -14.31
N PRO A 113 -2.70 0.07 -14.73
CA PRO A 113 -3.70 0.43 -15.71
C PRO A 113 -3.57 -0.36 -17.02
N GLN A 114 -2.35 -0.58 -17.47
CA GLN A 114 -2.03 -1.32 -18.68
C GLN A 114 -2.47 -2.78 -18.60
N GLU A 115 -2.26 -3.41 -17.44
CA GLU A 115 -2.70 -4.80 -17.20
C GLU A 115 -4.21 -4.92 -17.10
N ILE A 116 -4.89 -3.94 -16.49
CA ILE A 116 -6.35 -3.89 -16.47
C ILE A 116 -6.89 -3.81 -17.90
N ASP A 117 -6.37 -2.89 -18.74
CA ASP A 117 -6.81 -2.75 -20.14
C ASP A 117 -6.50 -4.00 -20.98
N ALA A 118 -5.32 -4.60 -20.77
CA ALA A 118 -4.90 -5.82 -21.47
C ALA A 118 -5.71 -7.06 -21.08
N ALA A 119 -6.33 -7.08 -19.90
CA ALA A 119 -7.19 -8.17 -19.46
C ALA A 119 -8.58 -8.16 -20.13
N GLN A 120 -9.05 -6.99 -20.61
CA GLN A 120 -10.42 -6.85 -21.12
C GLN A 120 -10.78 -7.75 -22.33
N PRO A 121 -9.90 -7.98 -23.34
CA PRO A 121 -10.19 -8.86 -24.45
C PRO A 121 -9.96 -10.34 -24.16
N LEU A 122 -9.41 -10.70 -23.01
CA LEU A 122 -9.08 -12.09 -22.67
C LEU A 122 -10.32 -12.87 -22.19
N PRO A 123 -10.35 -14.21 -22.35
CA PRO A 123 -11.47 -15.05 -21.93
C PRO A 123 -11.51 -15.26 -20.42
N LEU A 124 -11.61 -14.17 -19.66
CA LEU A 124 -11.64 -14.10 -18.20
C LEU A 124 -13.07 -13.86 -17.70
N ASP A 125 -13.37 -14.31 -16.50
CA ASP A 125 -14.63 -14.03 -15.80
C ASP A 125 -14.48 -12.87 -14.80
N TYR A 126 -13.27 -12.64 -14.27
CA TYR A 126 -12.97 -11.54 -13.35
C TYR A 126 -11.46 -11.26 -13.29
N ILE A 127 -11.11 -10.13 -12.65
CA ILE A 127 -9.73 -9.79 -12.32
C ILE A 127 -9.60 -9.44 -10.83
N SER A 128 -8.43 -9.67 -10.23
CA SER A 128 -8.05 -9.06 -8.97
C SER A 128 -7.16 -7.84 -9.23
N VAL A 129 -7.34 -6.76 -8.48
CA VAL A 129 -6.62 -5.48 -8.65
C VAL A 129 -5.94 -5.09 -7.36
N GLY A 130 -4.61 -5.01 -7.37
CA GLY A 130 -3.83 -4.70 -6.16
C GLY A 130 -2.32 -4.89 -6.32
N PRO A 131 -1.55 -4.87 -5.20
CA PRO A 131 -2.03 -4.71 -3.82
C PRO A 131 -2.40 -3.25 -3.51
N VAL A 132 -3.59 -3.01 -2.93
CA VAL A 132 -4.05 -1.64 -2.61
C VAL A 132 -3.18 -1.01 -1.54
N HIS A 133 -2.89 -1.76 -0.48
CA HIS A 133 -2.00 -1.39 0.62
C HIS A 133 -0.83 -2.35 0.71
N ALA A 134 0.23 -1.95 1.41
CA ALA A 134 1.34 -2.84 1.72
C ALA A 134 0.84 -4.09 2.45
N THR A 135 1.33 -5.26 2.04
CA THR A 135 0.90 -6.53 2.60
C THR A 135 2.09 -7.48 2.78
N PRO A 136 2.22 -8.14 3.94
CA PRO A 136 3.24 -9.16 4.15
C PRO A 136 3.12 -10.38 3.23
N THR A 137 1.94 -10.63 2.67
CA THR A 137 1.72 -11.73 1.71
C THR A 137 2.50 -11.51 0.40
N ARG A 138 2.79 -10.24 0.04
CA ARG A 138 3.63 -9.86 -1.11
C ARG A 138 4.54 -8.69 -0.71
N PRO A 139 5.58 -8.91 0.10
CA PRO A 139 6.42 -7.85 0.65
C PRO A 139 7.18 -7.06 -0.43
N ASP A 140 7.49 -7.70 -1.55
CA ASP A 140 8.24 -7.11 -2.66
C ASP A 140 7.37 -6.30 -3.63
N SER A 141 6.03 -6.31 -3.45
CA SER A 141 5.11 -5.58 -4.31
C SER A 141 4.78 -4.21 -3.71
N ALA A 142 5.13 -3.14 -4.42
CA ALA A 142 4.74 -1.79 -4.03
C ALA A 142 3.21 -1.62 -4.06
N PRO A 143 2.59 -0.98 -3.05
CA PRO A 143 1.16 -0.73 -3.05
C PRO A 143 0.76 0.21 -4.20
N VAL A 144 -0.28 -0.16 -4.94
CA VAL A 144 -0.80 0.62 -6.08
C VAL A 144 -1.78 1.73 -5.63
N GLY A 145 -2.24 1.68 -4.39
CA GLY A 145 -3.13 2.67 -3.79
C GLY A 145 -4.54 2.71 -4.39
N HIS A 146 -5.34 3.66 -3.92
CA HIS A 146 -6.73 3.85 -4.35
C HIS A 146 -6.87 4.34 -5.79
N ALA A 147 -5.82 4.95 -6.36
CA ALA A 147 -5.85 5.46 -7.74
C ALA A 147 -6.10 4.34 -8.77
N LEU A 148 -5.47 3.17 -8.58
CA LEU A 148 -5.69 2.02 -9.46
C LEU A 148 -7.10 1.45 -9.32
N ILE A 149 -7.66 1.45 -8.11
CA ILE A 149 -9.06 1.03 -7.87
C ILE A 149 -10.04 1.97 -8.58
N THR A 150 -9.81 3.28 -8.48
CA THR A 150 -10.62 4.28 -9.21
C THR A 150 -10.48 4.10 -10.73
N TYR A 151 -9.29 3.76 -11.23
CA TYR A 151 -9.11 3.44 -12.65
C TYR A 151 -9.90 2.19 -13.05
N ALA A 152 -9.76 1.09 -12.30
CA ALA A 152 -10.48 -0.16 -12.54
C ALA A 152 -12.01 0.05 -12.55
N SER A 153 -12.54 0.80 -11.58
CA SER A 153 -13.97 1.07 -11.47
C SER A 153 -14.57 1.81 -12.69
N ARG A 154 -13.74 2.59 -13.40
CA ARG A 154 -14.17 3.37 -14.58
C ARG A 154 -13.92 2.64 -15.89
N ARG A 155 -12.96 1.74 -15.94
CA ARG A 155 -12.44 1.16 -17.19
C ARG A 155 -12.73 -0.33 -17.35
N SER A 156 -12.75 -1.08 -16.24
CA SER A 156 -12.97 -2.52 -16.32
C SER A 156 -14.42 -2.84 -16.67
N LYS A 157 -14.59 -3.68 -17.68
CA LYS A 157 -15.87 -4.32 -18.02
C LYS A 157 -16.05 -5.64 -17.28
N LEU A 158 -14.92 -6.24 -16.85
CA LEU A 158 -14.92 -7.44 -16.02
C LEU A 158 -15.20 -7.05 -14.56
N PRO A 159 -15.92 -7.89 -13.80
CA PRO A 159 -15.95 -7.79 -12.35
C PRO A 159 -14.52 -7.76 -11.81
N PHE A 160 -14.24 -6.88 -10.84
CA PHE A 160 -12.94 -6.88 -10.20
C PHE A 160 -13.02 -6.94 -8.69
N PHE A 161 -12.05 -7.60 -8.06
CA PHE A 161 -11.85 -7.66 -6.61
C PHE A 161 -10.63 -6.83 -6.24
N ALA A 162 -10.80 -5.79 -5.42
CA ALA A 162 -9.66 -5.08 -4.85
C ALA A 162 -8.98 -5.97 -3.81
N VAL A 163 -7.64 -6.10 -3.89
CA VAL A 163 -6.86 -7.01 -3.04
C VAL A 163 -5.61 -6.33 -2.48
N GLY A 164 -5.13 -6.80 -1.33
CA GLY A 164 -3.85 -6.40 -0.72
C GLY A 164 -4.01 -5.43 0.45
N GLY A 165 -3.68 -5.91 1.65
CA GLY A 165 -3.68 -5.14 2.89
C GLY A 165 -5.03 -4.54 3.28
N ILE A 166 -6.13 -5.13 2.82
CA ILE A 166 -7.49 -4.68 3.13
C ILE A 166 -7.93 -5.31 4.44
N GLU A 167 -8.39 -4.47 5.36
CA GLU A 167 -8.83 -4.82 6.71
C GLU A 167 -10.13 -4.06 7.06
N PRO A 168 -10.87 -4.47 8.12
CA PRO A 168 -12.12 -3.81 8.50
C PRO A 168 -12.02 -2.28 8.63
N HIS A 169 -10.89 -1.77 9.10
CA HIS A 169 -10.71 -0.33 9.33
C HIS A 169 -10.47 0.49 8.05
N ASN A 170 -10.06 -0.13 6.93
CA ASN A 170 -9.75 0.58 5.68
C ASN A 170 -10.64 0.16 4.49
N ALA A 171 -11.46 -0.89 4.63
CA ALA A 171 -12.34 -1.39 3.57
C ALA A 171 -13.31 -0.32 3.04
N GLY A 172 -13.85 0.53 3.90
CA GLY A 172 -14.71 1.64 3.51
C GLY A 172 -14.02 2.67 2.59
N ALA A 173 -12.71 2.91 2.78
CA ALA A 173 -11.93 3.78 1.89
C ALA A 173 -11.71 3.14 0.51
N VAL A 174 -11.53 1.81 0.46
CA VAL A 174 -11.42 1.04 -0.78
C VAL A 174 -12.75 1.04 -1.54
N ALA A 175 -13.86 0.85 -0.83
CA ALA A 175 -15.22 0.99 -1.40
C ALA A 175 -15.45 2.41 -1.96
N ALA A 176 -15.05 3.44 -1.21
CA ALA A 176 -15.13 4.83 -1.63
C ALA A 176 -14.28 5.13 -2.88
N ALA A 177 -13.21 4.38 -3.16
CA ALA A 177 -12.45 4.48 -4.40
C ALA A 177 -13.15 3.82 -5.61
N GLY A 178 -14.26 3.12 -5.39
CA GLY A 178 -15.11 2.51 -6.42
C GLY A 178 -15.09 0.99 -6.45
N ALA A 179 -14.42 0.32 -5.49
CA ALA A 179 -14.52 -1.14 -5.37
C ALA A 179 -15.90 -1.56 -4.88
N GLN A 180 -16.51 -2.52 -5.54
CA GLN A 180 -17.74 -3.18 -5.12
C GLN A 180 -17.49 -4.58 -4.58
N ARG A 181 -16.24 -5.04 -4.66
CA ARG A 181 -15.79 -6.38 -4.28
C ARG A 181 -14.37 -6.29 -3.73
N ILE A 182 -14.09 -7.07 -2.69
CA ILE A 182 -12.75 -7.13 -2.08
C ILE A 182 -12.30 -8.58 -1.92
N ALA A 183 -10.98 -8.77 -1.97
CA ALA A 183 -10.33 -10.03 -1.66
C ALA A 183 -9.36 -9.83 -0.47
N VAL A 184 -9.41 -10.71 0.51
CA VAL A 184 -8.65 -10.59 1.76
C VAL A 184 -8.00 -11.93 2.13
N VAL A 185 -6.91 -11.85 2.88
CA VAL A 185 -6.22 -13.00 3.49
C VAL A 185 -6.31 -12.84 5.01
N ARG A 186 -5.35 -12.12 5.60
CA ARG A 186 -5.10 -12.04 7.05
C ARG A 186 -6.23 -11.40 7.84
N ALA A 187 -6.96 -10.47 7.25
CA ALA A 187 -8.12 -9.85 7.89
C ALA A 187 -9.14 -10.87 8.42
N ILE A 188 -9.16 -12.08 7.84
CA ILE A 188 -10.02 -13.19 8.26
C ILE A 188 -9.18 -14.32 8.86
N THR A 189 -8.10 -14.76 8.19
CA THR A 189 -7.32 -15.93 8.62
C THR A 189 -6.60 -15.72 9.95
N GLU A 190 -6.21 -14.49 10.30
CA GLU A 190 -5.55 -14.14 11.56
C GLU A 190 -6.48 -13.48 12.58
N SER A 191 -7.74 -13.20 12.22
CA SER A 191 -8.70 -12.58 13.13
C SER A 191 -9.02 -13.48 14.34
N SER A 192 -9.18 -12.90 15.52
CA SER A 192 -9.71 -13.61 16.68
C SER A 192 -11.17 -14.00 16.53
N ASP A 193 -11.93 -13.31 15.67
CA ASP A 193 -13.34 -13.54 15.33
C ASP A 193 -13.53 -13.44 13.81
N PRO A 194 -13.30 -14.56 13.06
CA PRO A 194 -13.42 -14.59 11.60
C PRO A 194 -14.83 -14.26 11.10
N GLU A 195 -15.88 -14.67 11.82
CA GLU A 195 -17.28 -14.42 11.46
C GLU A 195 -17.57 -12.91 11.49
N ARG A 196 -17.21 -12.26 12.58
CA ARG A 196 -17.40 -10.81 12.72
C ARG A 196 -16.54 -10.02 11.74
N SER A 197 -15.27 -10.41 11.51
CA SER A 197 -14.41 -9.77 10.54
C SER A 197 -15.00 -9.83 9.13
N ALA A 198 -15.47 -11.00 8.70
CA ALA A 198 -16.10 -11.18 7.40
C ALA A 198 -17.39 -10.34 7.29
N ALA A 199 -18.25 -10.35 8.32
CA ALA A 199 -19.48 -9.57 8.33
C ALA A 199 -19.23 -8.05 8.23
N VAL A 200 -18.22 -7.53 8.95
CA VAL A 200 -17.83 -6.11 8.87
C VAL A 200 -17.28 -5.77 7.49
N LEU A 201 -16.36 -6.57 6.96
CA LEU A 201 -15.78 -6.35 5.63
C LEU A 201 -16.86 -6.33 4.55
N LYS A 202 -17.81 -7.28 4.61
CA LYS A 202 -18.93 -7.34 3.66
C LYS A 202 -19.87 -6.14 3.80
N ALA A 203 -20.17 -5.72 5.02
CA ALA A 203 -21.00 -4.54 5.28
C ALA A 203 -20.38 -3.26 4.72
N GLU A 204 -19.06 -3.07 4.91
CA GLU A 204 -18.33 -1.89 4.39
C GLU A 204 -18.35 -1.82 2.86
N ILE A 205 -18.24 -2.98 2.17
CA ILE A 205 -18.18 -3.00 0.70
C ILE A 205 -19.58 -2.98 0.05
N THR A 206 -20.62 -3.36 0.79
CA THR A 206 -22.00 -3.35 0.30
C THR A 206 -22.80 -2.13 0.76
N ALA A 207 -22.17 -1.24 1.52
CA ALA A 207 -22.82 -0.04 2.03
C ALA A 207 -23.42 0.80 0.88
N PRO A 208 -24.63 1.36 1.03
CA PRO A 208 -25.26 2.21 0.04
C PRO A 208 -24.39 3.41 -0.35
N ALA A 209 -24.51 3.89 -1.59
CA ALA A 209 -23.71 5.01 -2.10
C ALA A 209 -23.83 6.28 -1.24
N ASP A 210 -25.00 6.54 -0.65
CA ASP A 210 -25.23 7.65 0.26
C ASP A 210 -24.46 7.52 1.59
N PHE A 211 -24.22 6.29 2.05
CA PHE A 211 -23.35 6.03 3.19
C PHE A 211 -21.89 6.34 2.83
N LEU A 212 -21.43 5.93 1.65
CA LEU A 212 -20.09 6.21 1.16
C LEU A 212 -19.86 7.71 0.95
N GLU A 213 -20.87 8.43 0.44
CA GLU A 213 -20.82 9.88 0.32
C GLU A 213 -20.74 10.56 1.70
N ARG A 214 -21.55 10.12 2.66
CA ARG A 214 -21.48 10.61 4.05
C ARG A 214 -20.14 10.30 4.71
N TYR A 215 -19.58 9.11 4.46
CA TYR A 215 -18.24 8.76 4.96
C TYR A 215 -17.16 9.66 4.36
N ARG A 216 -17.18 9.90 3.05
CA ARG A 216 -16.28 10.85 2.37
C ARG A 216 -16.43 12.26 2.96
N ALA A 217 -17.66 12.77 3.05
CA ALA A 217 -17.95 14.09 3.61
C ALA A 217 -17.44 14.21 5.06
N ARG A 218 -17.61 13.16 5.87
CA ARG A 218 -17.11 13.13 7.26
C ARG A 218 -15.56 13.13 7.31
N THR A 219 -14.91 12.36 6.46
CA THR A 219 -13.44 12.31 6.38
C THR A 219 -12.89 13.64 5.87
N GLU A 220 -13.51 14.23 4.87
CA GLU A 220 -13.16 15.56 4.35
C GLU A 220 -13.38 16.64 5.40
N ALA A 221 -14.50 16.58 6.13
CA ALA A 221 -14.78 17.51 7.22
C ALA A 221 -13.77 17.37 8.38
N GLN A 222 -13.36 16.15 8.73
CA GLN A 222 -12.32 15.89 9.73
C GLN A 222 -10.96 16.43 9.27
N ASN A 223 -10.60 16.21 8.01
CA ASN A 223 -9.37 16.73 7.41
C ASN A 223 -9.41 18.27 7.31
N ALA A 224 -10.56 18.85 6.94
CA ALA A 224 -10.76 20.29 6.91
C ALA A 224 -10.68 20.90 8.33
N ALA A 225 -11.31 20.25 9.32
CA ALA A 225 -11.22 20.68 10.71
C ALA A 225 -9.79 20.57 11.27
N ALA A 226 -9.06 19.51 10.90
CA ALA A 226 -7.64 19.38 11.26
C ALA A 226 -6.78 20.47 10.60
N ARG A 227 -7.04 20.81 9.33
CA ARG A 227 -6.38 21.92 8.62
C ARG A 227 -6.75 23.28 9.20
N ALA A 228 -8.02 23.48 9.57
CA ALA A 228 -8.50 24.72 10.18
C ALA A 228 -7.90 24.98 11.57
N ARG A 229 -7.47 23.95 12.29
CA ARG A 229 -6.73 24.07 13.56
C ARG A 229 -5.27 24.48 13.38
N LEU A 230 -4.75 24.40 12.14
CA LEU A 230 -3.43 24.89 11.81
C LEU A 230 -3.55 26.39 11.54
N GLU A 231 -3.21 27.21 12.51
CA GLU A 231 -3.10 28.65 12.30
C GLU A 231 -2.05 28.92 11.20
N PRO A 232 -2.42 29.63 10.10
CA PRO A 232 -1.46 29.99 9.08
C PRO A 232 -0.36 30.88 9.68
N LEU A 233 0.83 30.81 9.11
CA LEU A 233 1.94 31.67 9.56
C LEU A 233 1.61 33.12 9.30
N GLY A 234 1.75 33.94 10.34
CA GLY A 234 1.66 35.40 10.21
C GLY A 234 2.67 35.97 9.20
N PRO A 235 2.45 37.22 8.67
CA PRO A 235 3.31 37.79 7.62
C PRO A 235 4.79 37.81 7.97
N ASP A 236 5.16 38.03 9.23
CA ASP A 236 6.53 38.12 9.72
C ASP A 236 6.92 36.94 10.64
N GLU A 237 6.01 36.00 10.84
CA GLU A 237 6.27 34.86 11.73
C GLU A 237 7.29 33.89 11.11
N ARG A 238 8.37 33.66 11.84
CA ARG A 238 9.41 32.66 11.50
C ARG A 238 9.59 31.72 12.68
N PRO A 239 8.88 30.59 12.68
CA PRO A 239 9.01 29.60 13.74
C PRO A 239 10.46 29.16 13.94
N TRP A 240 10.87 28.94 15.18
CA TRP A 240 12.25 28.58 15.51
C TRP A 240 12.80 27.38 14.71
N PRO A 241 12.03 26.31 14.34
CA PRO A 241 12.56 25.22 13.53
C PRO A 241 13.02 25.69 12.14
N LEU A 242 12.32 26.69 11.58
CA LEU A 242 12.70 27.27 10.29
C LEU A 242 13.98 28.09 10.43
N GLN A 243 14.10 28.90 11.49
CA GLN A 243 15.33 29.68 11.76
C GLN A 243 16.54 28.78 11.99
N VAL A 244 16.38 27.71 12.78
CA VAL A 244 17.44 26.71 13.00
C VAL A 244 17.82 26.02 11.69
N SER A 245 16.85 25.67 10.85
CA SER A 245 17.15 25.03 9.55
C SER A 245 17.92 25.96 8.61
N VAL A 246 17.58 27.22 8.58
CA VAL A 246 18.35 28.25 7.84
C VAL A 246 19.76 28.36 8.38
N ALA A 247 19.93 28.43 9.70
CA ALA A 247 21.23 28.50 10.34
C ALA A 247 22.10 27.25 10.07
N VAL A 248 21.49 26.06 10.14
CA VAL A 248 22.18 24.79 9.83
C VAL A 248 22.64 24.76 8.37
N ALA A 249 21.79 25.17 7.42
CA ALA A 249 22.17 25.21 6.01
C ALA A 249 23.29 26.22 5.73
N ALA A 250 23.20 27.41 6.34
CA ALA A 250 24.24 28.45 6.21
C ALA A 250 25.57 28.00 6.86
N LEU A 251 25.51 27.38 8.04
CA LEU A 251 26.68 26.86 8.74
C LEU A 251 27.35 25.72 7.95
N ALA A 252 26.56 24.81 7.37
CA ALA A 252 27.09 23.75 6.53
C ALA A 252 27.84 24.30 5.30
N ALA A 253 27.29 25.33 4.65
CA ALA A 253 27.99 26.03 3.55
C ALA A 253 29.31 26.67 4.02
N LEU A 254 29.32 27.35 5.17
CA LEU A 254 30.50 28.00 5.76
C LEU A 254 31.56 26.98 6.15
N ILE A 255 31.21 25.87 6.80
CA ILE A 255 32.13 24.81 7.18
C ILE A 255 32.83 24.24 5.95
N ASN A 256 32.07 23.98 4.86
CA ASN A 256 32.67 23.49 3.61
C ASN A 256 33.65 24.50 2.98
N LEU A 257 33.31 25.80 3.01
CA LEU A 257 34.18 26.85 2.50
C LEU A 257 35.50 26.93 3.32
N VAL A 258 35.40 26.90 4.65
CA VAL A 258 36.55 26.92 5.56
C VAL A 258 37.39 25.66 5.40
N ALA A 259 36.78 24.48 5.31
CA ALA A 259 37.48 23.22 5.10
C ALA A 259 38.29 23.22 3.78
N TYR A 260 37.70 23.77 2.71
CA TYR A 260 38.39 23.94 1.43
C TYR A 260 39.58 24.90 1.55
N ALA A 261 39.40 26.07 2.17
CA ALA A 261 40.44 27.06 2.37
C ALA A 261 41.61 26.52 3.23
N ALA A 262 41.28 25.66 4.21
CA ALA A 262 42.27 24.96 5.05
C ALA A 262 42.95 23.77 4.34
N GLY A 263 42.60 23.47 3.08
CA GLY A 263 43.19 22.37 2.32
C GLY A 263 42.81 20.99 2.80
N ALA A 264 41.63 20.85 3.42
CA ALA A 264 41.11 19.56 3.89
C ALA A 264 40.98 18.56 2.73
N LYS A 265 41.35 17.30 3.01
CA LYS A 265 41.26 16.19 2.05
C LYS A 265 40.08 15.29 2.44
N LEU A 266 39.20 14.98 1.48
CA LEU A 266 38.19 13.96 1.63
C LEU A 266 38.70 12.68 0.94
N GLN A 267 38.73 11.55 1.68
CA GLN A 267 39.21 10.26 1.17
C GLN A 267 40.58 10.32 0.44
N GLY A 268 41.49 11.19 0.91
CA GLY A 268 42.83 11.32 0.36
C GLY A 268 42.99 12.26 -0.86
N SER A 269 41.89 12.73 -1.47
CA SER A 269 41.86 13.71 -2.55
C SER A 269 41.46 15.10 -2.04
N LYS A 270 42.01 16.17 -2.69
CA LYS A 270 41.56 17.55 -2.43
C LYS A 270 40.15 17.73 -3.01
N LEU A 271 39.26 18.40 -2.25
CA LEU A 271 37.97 18.81 -2.74
C LEU A 271 38.11 19.62 -4.04
N SER A 272 37.33 19.27 -5.07
CA SER A 272 37.33 20.06 -6.31
C SER A 272 36.53 21.36 -6.12
N ILE A 273 36.92 22.41 -6.85
CA ILE A 273 36.19 23.70 -6.81
C ILE A 273 34.73 23.50 -7.24
N SER A 274 34.44 22.61 -8.20
CA SER A 274 33.11 22.36 -8.70
C SER A 274 32.21 21.71 -7.64
N GLU A 275 32.70 20.77 -6.86
CA GLU A 275 31.98 20.13 -5.76
C GLU A 275 31.68 21.13 -4.64
N LEU A 276 32.70 21.94 -4.27
CA LEU A 276 32.51 23.00 -3.28
C LEU A 276 31.41 23.99 -3.70
N VAL A 277 31.54 24.54 -4.91
CA VAL A 277 30.62 25.56 -5.43
C VAL A 277 29.20 24.99 -5.49
N SER A 278 29.04 23.77 -6.01
CA SER A 278 27.72 23.11 -6.10
C SER A 278 27.07 22.93 -4.72
N PHE A 279 27.82 22.43 -3.74
CA PHE A 279 27.30 22.25 -2.38
C PHE A 279 26.91 23.58 -1.73
N VAL A 280 27.81 24.58 -1.78
CA VAL A 280 27.57 25.91 -1.17
C VAL A 280 26.34 26.58 -1.81
N VAL A 281 26.22 26.55 -3.13
CA VAL A 281 25.10 27.14 -3.86
C VAL A 281 23.79 26.47 -3.48
N VAL A 282 23.74 25.14 -3.42
CA VAL A 282 22.53 24.41 -3.00
C VAL A 282 22.13 24.76 -1.57
N MET A 283 23.08 24.79 -0.63
CA MET A 283 22.79 25.16 0.77
C MET A 283 22.28 26.59 0.91
N LEU A 284 22.84 27.55 0.16
CA LEU A 284 22.39 28.93 0.17
C LEU A 284 21.01 29.10 -0.46
N ILE A 285 20.71 28.38 -1.55
CA ILE A 285 19.37 28.37 -2.17
C ILE A 285 18.34 27.81 -1.18
N LEU A 286 18.65 26.71 -0.49
CA LEU A 286 17.77 26.13 0.53
C LEU A 286 17.57 27.10 1.69
N ALA A 287 18.63 27.71 2.20
CA ALA A 287 18.55 28.72 3.26
C ALA A 287 17.68 29.92 2.86
N ALA A 288 17.91 30.49 1.68
CA ALA A 288 17.11 31.59 1.16
C ALA A 288 15.65 31.22 0.90
N GLY A 289 15.40 30.02 0.36
CA GLY A 289 14.06 29.50 0.14
C GLY A 289 13.29 29.26 1.45
N MET A 290 13.94 28.70 2.46
CA MET A 290 13.36 28.53 3.80
C MET A 290 13.12 29.88 4.48
N TRP A 291 14.02 30.81 4.34
CA TRP A 291 13.83 32.20 4.86
C TRP A 291 12.61 32.87 4.24
N ARG A 292 12.35 32.63 2.93
CA ARG A 292 11.16 33.06 2.21
C ARG A 292 9.93 32.20 2.48
N ARG A 293 10.01 31.22 3.37
CA ARG A 293 8.94 30.29 3.73
C ARG A 293 8.41 29.45 2.55
N SER A 294 9.28 29.13 1.60
CA SER A 294 8.95 28.26 0.47
C SER A 294 8.73 26.81 0.95
N ALA A 295 7.53 26.28 0.72
CA ALA A 295 7.23 24.88 1.03
C ALA A 295 8.19 23.89 0.33
N ALA A 296 8.56 24.19 -0.92
CA ALA A 296 9.51 23.37 -1.68
C ALA A 296 10.89 23.33 -1.02
N ALA A 297 11.42 24.49 -0.55
CA ALA A 297 12.71 24.56 0.13
C ALA A 297 12.68 23.79 1.47
N VAL A 298 11.58 23.87 2.22
CA VAL A 298 11.40 23.10 3.46
C VAL A 298 11.36 21.61 3.18
N LEU A 299 10.63 21.16 2.16
CA LEU A 299 10.56 19.76 1.75
C LEU A 299 11.93 19.20 1.31
N LEU A 300 12.66 19.95 0.49
CA LEU A 300 14.01 19.56 0.05
C LEU A 300 14.98 19.47 1.23
N PHE A 301 14.92 20.41 2.16
CA PHE A 301 15.75 20.36 3.37
C PHE A 301 15.37 19.17 4.28
N MET A 302 14.09 18.86 4.40
CA MET A 302 13.61 17.66 5.12
C MET A 302 14.09 16.37 4.47
N ALA A 303 14.11 16.30 3.13
CA ALA A 303 14.66 15.15 2.41
C ALA A 303 16.18 14.99 2.71
N LEU A 304 16.91 16.08 2.76
CA LEU A 304 18.34 16.08 3.14
C LEU A 304 18.53 15.56 4.59
N LEU A 305 17.69 16.02 5.54
CA LEU A 305 17.75 15.52 6.92
C LEU A 305 17.47 14.02 7.00
N ALA A 306 16.52 13.51 6.20
CA ALA A 306 16.21 12.08 6.16
C ALA A 306 17.40 11.26 5.63
N ILE A 307 18.10 11.76 4.59
CA ILE A 307 19.32 11.14 4.05
C ILE A 307 20.42 11.13 5.12
N ILE A 308 20.61 12.22 5.86
CA ILE A 308 21.58 12.31 6.96
C ILE A 308 21.27 11.26 8.04
N VAL A 309 20.01 11.12 8.44
CA VAL A 309 19.59 10.09 9.41
C VAL A 309 19.97 8.68 8.93
N VAL A 310 19.68 8.36 7.66
CA VAL A 310 20.04 7.06 7.06
C VAL A 310 21.55 6.84 7.07
N LEU A 311 22.32 7.81 6.59
CA LEU A 311 23.79 7.71 6.53
C LEU A 311 24.39 7.51 7.92
N PHE A 312 24.00 8.29 8.92
CA PHE A 312 24.49 8.14 10.28
C PHE A 312 24.02 6.85 10.95
N SER A 313 22.88 6.31 10.55
CA SER A 313 22.43 4.98 11.00
C SER A 313 23.34 3.86 10.45
N LEU A 314 23.84 3.99 9.23
CA LEU A 314 24.83 3.05 8.67
C LEU A 314 26.18 3.14 9.40
N PHE A 315 26.64 4.35 9.75
CA PHE A 315 27.85 4.52 10.56
C PHE A 315 27.77 3.88 11.96
N LEU A 316 26.57 3.79 12.54
CA LEU A 316 26.35 3.09 13.80
C LEU A 316 26.65 1.58 13.70
N ILE A 317 26.42 0.96 12.55
CA ILE A 317 26.66 -0.48 12.33
C ILE A 317 28.18 -0.78 12.32
N GLU A 318 29.01 0.17 11.85
CA GLU A 318 30.46 0.03 11.75
C GLU A 318 31.20 0.59 12.99
N ALA A 319 30.48 1.10 13.98
CA ALA A 319 31.06 1.77 15.14
C ALA A 319 31.86 0.80 16.01
N SER A 320 33.17 1.00 16.11
CA SER A 320 34.09 0.18 16.91
C SER A 320 34.51 0.84 18.24
N ASN A 321 34.07 2.07 18.52
CA ASN A 321 34.42 2.83 19.72
C ASN A 321 33.26 3.71 20.19
N LEU A 322 33.36 4.22 21.43
CA LEU A 322 32.30 4.99 22.10
C LEU A 322 31.95 6.29 21.34
N LEU A 323 32.94 6.99 20.79
CA LEU A 323 32.72 8.20 19.99
C LEU A 323 32.01 7.88 18.67
N GLY A 324 32.34 6.74 18.04
CA GLY A 324 31.66 6.23 16.85
C GLY A 324 30.17 5.92 17.07
N VAL A 325 29.75 5.69 18.31
CA VAL A 325 28.34 5.48 18.69
C VAL A 325 27.67 6.81 19.07
N ILE A 326 28.29 7.61 19.92
CA ILE A 326 27.70 8.82 20.47
C ILE A 326 27.45 9.87 19.37
N VAL A 327 28.41 10.10 18.49
CA VAL A 327 28.30 11.13 17.45
C VAL A 327 27.15 10.84 16.48
N PRO A 328 27.03 9.65 15.86
CA PRO A 328 25.87 9.34 15.03
C PRO A 328 24.53 9.45 15.77
N LEU A 329 24.43 9.00 17.03
CA LEU A 329 23.19 9.10 17.80
C LEU A 329 22.76 10.55 18.03
N LEU A 330 23.69 11.46 18.29
CA LEU A 330 23.39 12.90 18.42
C LEU A 330 22.89 13.49 17.09
N PHE A 331 23.49 13.12 15.96
CA PHE A 331 23.04 13.56 14.65
C PHE A 331 21.66 12.99 14.28
N ILE A 332 21.42 11.70 14.50
CA ILE A 332 20.12 11.06 14.26
C ILE A 332 19.04 11.70 15.10
N GLY A 333 19.29 11.88 16.41
CA GLY A 333 18.34 12.51 17.32
C GLY A 333 18.04 13.97 16.96
N GLY A 334 19.07 14.76 16.68
CA GLY A 334 18.94 16.16 16.31
C GLY A 334 18.24 16.36 14.97
N ALA A 335 18.64 15.62 13.93
CA ALA A 335 18.04 15.69 12.61
C ALA A 335 16.58 15.17 12.63
N GLY A 336 16.31 14.06 13.31
CA GLY A 336 14.96 13.52 13.46
C GLY A 336 14.01 14.45 14.22
N PHE A 337 14.49 15.09 15.30
CA PHE A 337 13.72 16.08 16.05
C PHE A 337 13.41 17.32 15.19
N LEU A 338 14.40 17.85 14.48
CA LEU A 338 14.22 18.99 13.59
C LEU A 338 13.26 18.66 12.45
N PHE A 339 13.42 17.47 11.83
CA PHE A 339 12.51 16.96 10.80
C PHE A 339 11.05 16.96 11.31
N TRP A 340 10.80 16.37 12.49
CA TRP A 340 9.44 16.31 13.05
C TRP A 340 8.84 17.69 13.33
N LYS A 341 9.65 18.63 13.79
CA LYS A 341 9.21 20.01 13.99
C LYS A 341 8.92 20.74 12.67
N LEU A 342 9.71 20.49 11.61
CA LEU A 342 9.49 21.06 10.28
C LEU A 342 8.21 20.54 9.62
N VAL A 343 7.79 19.29 9.87
CA VAL A 343 6.49 18.76 9.40
C VAL A 343 5.34 19.68 9.85
N ARG A 344 5.36 20.11 11.10
CA ARG A 344 4.32 21.02 11.64
C ARG A 344 4.38 22.41 11.03
N VAL A 345 5.58 22.92 10.80
CA VAL A 345 5.78 24.23 10.14
C VAL A 345 5.30 24.18 8.70
N LEU A 346 5.59 23.11 7.98
CA LEU A 346 5.15 22.89 6.59
C LEU A 346 3.62 22.91 6.50
N GLY A 347 2.92 22.23 7.44
CA GLY A 347 1.46 22.27 7.52
C GLY A 347 0.92 23.70 7.68
N ARG A 348 1.57 24.55 8.48
CA ARG A 348 1.20 25.97 8.67
C ARG A 348 1.53 26.85 7.45
N ILE A 349 2.59 26.54 6.69
CA ILE A 349 2.93 27.24 5.43
C ILE A 349 1.87 26.95 4.36
N GLN A 350 1.33 25.73 4.34
CA GLN A 350 0.34 25.27 3.36
C GLN A 350 -1.12 25.50 3.81
N ALA A 351 -1.32 25.98 5.03
CA ALA A 351 -2.66 26.31 5.51
C ALA A 351 -3.27 27.47 4.69
N PRO A 352 -4.56 27.37 4.30
CA PRO A 352 -5.22 28.46 3.56
C PRO A 352 -5.22 29.74 4.40
N GLN A 353 -4.73 30.82 3.79
CA GLN A 353 -4.84 32.15 4.41
C GLN A 353 -6.31 32.52 4.43
N SER A 354 -6.89 32.74 5.61
CA SER A 354 -8.20 33.35 5.75
C SER A 354 -8.13 34.76 5.14
N ARG A 355 -8.86 34.95 4.04
CA ARG A 355 -9.14 36.31 3.50
C ARG A 355 -10.08 37.05 4.40
#